data_11bcaf71b66e11ff8a3c47caa9cdabe3
#
_entry.id   11bcaf71b66e11ff8a3c47caa9cdabe3
#
_cell.length_a   1.000
_cell.length_b   1.000
_cell.length_c   1.000
_cell.angle_alpha   90.00
_cell.angle_beta   90.00
_cell.angle_gamma   90.00
#
_symmetry.space_group_name_H-M   'P 1'
#
loop_
_entity.id
_entity.type
_entity.pdbx_description
1 polymer ?
#
loop_
_entity_poly.entity_id
_entity_poly.type
_entity_poly.pdbx_seq_one_letter_code
_entity_poly.pdbx_strand_id
1 'polypeptide(L)'
;MSPDIEIIGDGCAALSLAARASELNHNIRLIKPSNAPTTNDHVWGFWSDPILAAAQQLARATWQKWAIITHNDCAVLSSETRPYNAFKRSDWSEHCKGLAELSNVTIVAEHEWEKSADSLLFDTRPPVVPNDCMLQHFQGIEVKTKPVSYTHL
;
A
#
# COMPACT_ATOMS: atom_id res chain seq x y z
N MET A 1 -0.36 -8.26 -27.82
CA MET A 1 -1.68 -7.61 -27.70
C MET A 1 -1.47 -6.21 -27.16
N SER A 2 -2.21 -5.23 -27.65
CA SER A 2 -2.20 -3.88 -27.05
C SER A 2 -2.80 -3.95 -25.66
N PRO A 3 -2.30 -3.18 -24.68
CA PRO A 3 -2.87 -3.13 -23.35
C PRO A 3 -4.20 -2.38 -23.36
N ASP A 4 -5.15 -2.84 -22.54
CA ASP A 4 -6.40 -2.14 -22.31
C ASP A 4 -6.24 -1.05 -21.24
N ILE A 5 -5.34 -1.32 -20.27
CA ILE A 5 -5.04 -0.45 -19.14
C ILE A 5 -3.53 -0.28 -19.01
N GLU A 6 -3.11 0.95 -18.85
CA GLU A 6 -1.71 1.32 -18.55
C GLU A 6 -1.65 2.01 -17.20
N ILE A 7 -0.72 1.58 -16.34
CA ILE A 7 -0.56 2.09 -14.97
C ILE A 7 0.87 2.57 -14.80
N ILE A 8 1.08 3.85 -14.55
CA ILE A 8 2.41 4.40 -14.23
C ILE A 8 2.59 4.39 -12.72
N GLY A 9 3.61 3.70 -12.25
CA GLY A 9 3.97 3.58 -10.85
C GLY A 9 4.40 2.18 -10.45
N ASP A 10 5.05 2.07 -9.31
CA ASP A 10 5.44 0.80 -8.67
C ASP A 10 5.13 0.80 -7.16
N GLY A 11 4.34 1.77 -6.74
CA GLY A 11 3.88 1.94 -5.37
C GLY A 11 2.62 1.12 -5.04
N CYS A 12 2.07 1.34 -3.84
CA CYS A 12 0.89 0.63 -3.33
C CYS A 12 -0.29 0.67 -4.30
N ALA A 13 -0.66 1.84 -4.80
CA ALA A 13 -1.82 2.01 -5.66
C ALA A 13 -1.66 1.26 -6.99
N ALA A 14 -0.50 1.42 -7.65
CA ALA A 14 -0.21 0.75 -8.91
C ALA A 14 -0.23 -0.78 -8.77
N LEU A 15 0.48 -1.29 -7.78
CA LEU A 15 0.58 -2.73 -7.54
C LEU A 15 -0.75 -3.34 -7.11
N SER A 16 -1.53 -2.65 -6.28
CA SER A 16 -2.85 -3.12 -5.86
C SER A 16 -3.85 -3.20 -7.03
N LEU A 17 -3.78 -2.25 -7.96
CA LEU A 17 -4.61 -2.28 -9.16
C LEU A 17 -4.14 -3.39 -10.12
N ALA A 18 -2.84 -3.52 -10.35
CA ALA A 18 -2.27 -4.57 -11.19
C ALA A 18 -2.58 -5.99 -10.65
N ALA A 19 -2.53 -6.17 -9.32
CA ALA A 19 -2.87 -7.44 -8.70
C ALA A 19 -4.32 -7.91 -8.94
N ARG A 20 -5.22 -7.01 -9.32
CA ARG A 20 -6.62 -7.31 -9.66
C ARG A 20 -6.86 -7.53 -11.15
N ALA A 21 -5.81 -7.66 -11.95
CA ALA A 21 -5.92 -7.82 -13.40
C ALA A 21 -6.80 -9.03 -13.80
N SER A 22 -6.69 -10.14 -13.07
CA SER A 22 -7.52 -11.33 -13.32
C SER A 22 -9.01 -11.08 -13.07
N GLU A 23 -9.37 -10.22 -12.11
CA GLU A 23 -10.75 -9.85 -11.82
C GLU A 23 -11.30 -8.89 -12.87
N LEU A 24 -10.45 -8.03 -13.41
CA LEU A 24 -10.82 -7.03 -14.41
C LEU A 24 -10.96 -7.63 -15.82
N ASN A 25 -10.35 -8.80 -16.06
CA ASN A 25 -10.31 -9.46 -17.38
C ASN A 25 -9.76 -8.54 -18.51
N HIS A 26 -8.75 -7.72 -18.17
CA HIS A 26 -8.08 -6.80 -19.08
C HIS A 26 -6.57 -7.09 -19.14
N ASN A 27 -5.94 -6.76 -20.26
CA ASN A 27 -4.50 -6.76 -20.39
C ASN A 27 -3.95 -5.47 -19.75
N ILE A 28 -3.14 -5.62 -18.72
CA ILE A 28 -2.57 -4.50 -18.00
C ILE A 28 -1.09 -4.36 -18.32
N ARG A 29 -0.66 -3.13 -18.59
CA ARG A 29 0.75 -2.77 -18.66
C ARG A 29 1.09 -1.91 -17.45
N LEU A 30 2.00 -2.40 -16.61
CA LEU A 30 2.53 -1.67 -15.47
C LEU A 30 3.86 -1.01 -15.87
N ILE A 31 3.92 0.30 -15.83
CA ILE A 31 5.09 1.09 -16.20
C ILE A 31 5.86 1.46 -14.94
N LYS A 32 7.08 0.94 -14.84
CA LYS A 32 7.97 1.23 -13.71
C LYS A 32 8.70 2.53 -13.94
N PRO A 33 8.50 3.56 -13.08
CA PRO A 33 9.15 4.86 -13.23
C PRO A 33 10.67 4.75 -13.14
N SER A 34 11.37 5.49 -14.00
CA SER A 34 12.85 5.50 -14.04
C SER A 34 13.45 6.20 -12.81
N ASN A 35 12.73 7.15 -12.24
CA ASN A 35 13.17 7.99 -11.12
C ASN A 35 12.35 7.72 -9.84
N ALA A 36 11.88 6.49 -9.65
CA ALA A 36 11.18 6.15 -8.42
C ALA A 36 12.12 6.35 -7.21
N PRO A 37 11.70 7.13 -6.19
CA PRO A 37 12.54 7.33 -5.02
C PRO A 37 12.77 6.01 -4.30
N THR A 38 14.02 5.73 -3.96
CA THR A 38 14.35 4.58 -3.11
C THR A 38 13.83 4.89 -1.71
N THR A 39 12.78 4.23 -1.31
CA THR A 39 12.21 4.36 0.04
C THR A 39 12.63 3.18 0.89
N ASN A 40 12.96 3.45 2.16
CA ASN A 40 13.14 2.38 3.13
C ASN A 40 11.85 1.57 3.27
N ASP A 41 12.00 0.29 3.60
CA ASP A 41 10.86 -0.56 3.92
C ASP A 41 10.16 -0.01 5.17
N HIS A 42 8.96 0.49 5.01
CA HIS A 42 8.19 1.09 6.08
C HIS A 42 6.88 0.33 6.34
N VAL A 43 6.27 0.63 7.44
CA VAL A 43 5.02 0.00 7.87
C VAL A 43 3.84 0.80 7.33
N TRP A 44 2.88 0.11 6.76
CA TRP A 44 1.57 0.66 6.42
C TRP A 44 0.52 0.20 7.40
N GLY A 45 -0.33 1.14 7.82
CA GLY A 45 -1.41 0.88 8.74
C GLY A 45 -2.78 1.12 8.09
N PHE A 46 -3.76 0.30 8.47
CA PHE A 46 -5.13 0.40 7.96
C PHE A 46 -6.14 -0.19 8.95
N TRP A 47 -7.39 0.28 8.87
CA TRP A 47 -8.50 -0.35 9.57
C TRP A 47 -9.06 -1.51 8.74
N SER A 48 -9.45 -2.59 9.41
CA SER A 48 -10.06 -3.74 8.74
C SER A 48 -11.31 -3.33 7.96
N ASP A 49 -11.37 -3.82 6.72
CA ASP A 49 -12.51 -3.70 5.84
C ASP A 49 -12.57 -4.97 4.96
N PRO A 50 -13.74 -5.48 4.59
CA PRO A 50 -13.85 -6.67 3.75
C PRO A 50 -13.07 -6.58 2.44
N ILE A 51 -12.98 -5.40 1.82
CA ILE A 51 -12.21 -5.18 0.59
C ILE A 51 -10.70 -5.33 0.80
N LEU A 52 -10.22 -5.23 2.06
CA LEU A 52 -8.82 -5.32 2.45
C LEU A 52 -8.47 -6.68 3.07
N ALA A 53 -9.29 -7.72 2.88
CA ALA A 53 -9.09 -9.03 3.47
C ALA A 53 -7.71 -9.64 3.14
N ALA A 54 -7.22 -9.47 1.92
CA ALA A 54 -5.88 -9.92 1.52
C ALA A 54 -4.77 -9.17 2.29
N ALA A 55 -4.90 -7.87 2.47
CA ALA A 55 -3.96 -7.07 3.27
C ALA A 55 -3.99 -7.49 4.75
N GLN A 56 -5.17 -7.83 5.27
CA GLN A 56 -5.32 -8.29 6.64
C GLN A 56 -4.60 -9.63 6.90
N GLN A 57 -4.53 -10.52 5.92
CA GLN A 57 -3.78 -11.77 6.03
C GLN A 57 -2.26 -11.56 6.16
N LEU A 58 -1.75 -10.43 5.66
CA LEU A 58 -0.35 -10.04 5.76
C LEU A 58 -0.04 -9.22 7.02
N ALA A 59 -1.04 -8.96 7.87
CA ALA A 59 -0.86 -8.13 9.04
C ALA A 59 0.15 -8.76 10.02
N ARG A 60 1.18 -8.01 10.39
CA ARG A 60 2.18 -8.38 11.41
C ARG A 60 1.67 -8.13 12.82
N ALA A 61 0.75 -7.19 12.94
CA ALA A 61 0.12 -6.81 14.19
C ALA A 61 -1.29 -6.29 13.94
N THR A 62 -2.17 -6.57 14.90
CA THR A 62 -3.59 -6.17 14.89
C THR A 62 -3.95 -5.65 16.27
N TRP A 63 -4.54 -4.47 16.33
CA TRP A 63 -4.95 -3.83 17.60
C TRP A 63 -6.44 -3.49 17.56
N GLN A 64 -7.15 -3.94 18.57
CA GLN A 64 -8.55 -3.58 18.79
C GLN A 64 -8.69 -2.25 19.53
N LYS A 65 -7.61 -1.76 20.15
CA LYS A 65 -7.58 -0.50 20.89
C LYS A 65 -6.41 0.36 20.42
N TRP A 66 -6.64 1.66 20.29
CA TRP A 66 -5.63 2.65 19.98
C TRP A 66 -5.89 3.93 20.74
N ALA A 67 -4.88 4.74 20.92
CA ALA A 67 -4.98 6.01 21.60
C ALA A 67 -4.54 7.16 20.70
N ILE A 68 -5.24 8.26 20.77
CA ILE A 68 -4.84 9.55 20.22
C ILE A 68 -4.42 10.41 21.40
N ILE A 69 -3.15 10.76 21.45
CA ILE A 69 -2.55 11.50 22.55
C ILE A 69 -2.11 12.86 22.02
N THR A 70 -2.59 13.93 22.65
CA THR A 70 -2.18 15.31 22.41
C THR A 70 -1.45 15.85 23.64
N HIS A 71 -0.97 17.10 23.56
CA HIS A 71 -0.33 17.73 24.73
C HIS A 71 -1.26 17.83 25.94
N ASN A 72 -2.55 18.01 25.71
CA ASN A 72 -3.54 18.32 26.76
C ASN A 72 -4.56 17.20 26.99
N ASP A 73 -4.60 16.18 26.12
CA ASP A 73 -5.69 15.19 26.18
C ASP A 73 -5.26 13.83 25.63
N CYS A 74 -6.00 12.79 26.02
CA CYS A 74 -5.80 11.43 25.54
C CYS A 74 -7.18 10.77 25.31
N ALA A 75 -7.46 10.38 24.07
CA ALA A 75 -8.64 9.61 23.74
C ALA A 75 -8.26 8.16 23.40
N VAL A 76 -8.85 7.20 24.11
CA VAL A 76 -8.71 5.77 23.82
C VAL A 76 -9.94 5.30 23.06
N LEU A 77 -9.71 4.73 21.89
CA LEU A 77 -10.74 4.21 21.00
C LEU A 77 -10.61 2.69 20.90
N SER A 78 -11.70 2.00 20.62
CA SER A 78 -11.69 0.56 20.41
C SER A 78 -12.70 0.15 19.35
N SER A 79 -12.37 -0.93 18.61
CA SER A 79 -13.28 -1.59 17.69
C SER A 79 -12.91 -3.06 17.56
N GLU A 80 -13.89 -3.93 17.77
CA GLU A 80 -13.75 -5.35 17.51
C GLU A 80 -13.97 -5.70 16.04
N THR A 81 -14.85 -4.96 15.37
CA THR A 81 -15.21 -5.21 13.97
C THR A 81 -14.28 -4.56 12.98
N ARG A 82 -13.60 -3.48 13.38
CA ARG A 82 -12.63 -2.73 12.56
C ARG A 82 -11.33 -2.47 13.32
N PRO A 83 -10.60 -3.52 13.69
CA PRO A 83 -9.30 -3.36 14.33
C PRO A 83 -8.32 -2.64 13.40
N TYR A 84 -7.32 -1.97 13.99
CA TYR A 84 -6.21 -1.39 13.25
C TYR A 84 -5.14 -2.44 12.99
N ASN A 85 -4.69 -2.55 11.75
CA ASN A 85 -3.69 -3.52 11.32
C ASN A 85 -2.47 -2.80 10.79
N ALA A 86 -1.34 -3.49 10.83
CA ALA A 86 -0.12 -3.01 10.20
C ALA A 86 0.64 -4.14 9.50
N PHE A 87 1.19 -3.86 8.33
CA PHE A 87 2.07 -4.77 7.58
C PHE A 87 3.24 -4.00 6.99
N LYS A 88 4.28 -4.69 6.56
CA LYS A 88 5.39 -4.09 5.84
C LYS A 88 5.03 -3.81 4.39
N ARG A 89 5.51 -2.68 3.87
CA ARG A 89 5.39 -2.33 2.46
C ARG A 89 5.91 -3.45 1.56
N SER A 90 7.05 -4.06 1.90
CA SER A 90 7.65 -5.16 1.15
C SER A 90 6.70 -6.35 1.02
N ASP A 91 6.04 -6.76 2.12
CA ASP A 91 5.17 -7.93 2.14
C ASP A 91 3.97 -7.73 1.20
N TRP A 92 3.36 -6.53 1.22
CA TRP A 92 2.28 -6.19 0.29
C TRP A 92 2.75 -6.12 -1.16
N SER A 93 3.91 -5.52 -1.40
CA SER A 93 4.47 -5.40 -2.74
C SER A 93 4.79 -6.76 -3.36
N GLU A 94 5.34 -7.67 -2.57
CA GLU A 94 5.62 -9.04 -3.00
C GLU A 94 4.32 -9.80 -3.32
N HIS A 95 3.35 -9.73 -2.43
CA HIS A 95 2.02 -10.33 -2.64
C HIS A 95 1.37 -9.85 -3.95
N CYS A 96 1.32 -8.53 -4.17
CA CYS A 96 0.72 -7.96 -5.37
C CYS A 96 1.48 -8.33 -6.66
N LYS A 97 2.82 -8.37 -6.61
CA LYS A 97 3.64 -8.80 -7.74
C LYS A 97 3.37 -10.26 -8.08
N GLY A 98 3.31 -11.15 -7.10
CA GLY A 98 2.97 -12.55 -7.31
C GLY A 98 1.61 -12.73 -7.99
N LEU A 99 0.59 -11.97 -7.60
CA LEU A 99 -0.71 -12.00 -8.26
C LEU A 99 -0.66 -11.43 -9.69
N ALA A 100 0.08 -10.37 -9.92
CA ALA A 100 0.25 -9.76 -11.24
C ALA A 100 0.98 -10.70 -12.22
N GLU A 101 2.01 -11.41 -11.75
CA GLU A 101 2.75 -12.41 -12.54
C GLU A 101 1.88 -13.61 -12.98
N LEU A 102 0.87 -13.96 -12.18
CA LEU A 102 -0.11 -15.01 -12.50
C LEU A 102 -1.24 -14.51 -13.43
N SER A 103 -1.24 -13.26 -13.80
CA SER A 103 -2.30 -12.60 -14.55
C SER A 103 -1.77 -11.98 -15.85
N ASN A 104 -2.64 -11.37 -16.63
CA ASN A 104 -2.32 -10.67 -17.88
C ASN A 104 -1.66 -9.30 -17.63
N VAL A 105 -0.59 -9.27 -16.82
CA VAL A 105 0.17 -8.05 -16.52
C VAL A 105 1.54 -8.11 -17.15
N THR A 106 1.88 -7.11 -17.96
CA THR A 106 3.22 -6.91 -18.49
C THR A 106 3.89 -5.74 -17.77
N ILE A 107 5.09 -5.95 -17.26
CA ILE A 107 5.87 -4.90 -16.59
C ILE A 107 6.92 -4.38 -17.56
N VAL A 108 6.96 -3.07 -17.78
CA VAL A 108 7.92 -2.41 -18.66
C VAL A 108 8.61 -1.25 -17.93
N ALA A 109 9.85 -0.95 -18.33
CA ALA A 109 10.53 0.24 -17.83
C ALA A 109 9.98 1.49 -18.55
N GLU A 110 9.95 2.64 -17.85
CA GLU A 110 9.40 3.89 -18.41
C GLU A 110 10.11 4.32 -19.71
N HIS A 111 11.42 4.11 -19.81
CA HIS A 111 12.18 4.46 -21.01
C HIS A 111 11.91 3.55 -22.23
N GLU A 112 11.27 2.39 -22.01
CA GLU A 112 10.85 1.46 -23.05
C GLU A 112 9.35 1.61 -23.39
N TRP A 113 8.67 2.50 -22.67
CA TRP A 113 7.23 2.65 -22.78
C TRP A 113 6.83 3.72 -23.80
N GLU A 114 5.94 3.33 -24.68
CA GLU A 114 5.20 4.24 -25.53
C GLU A 114 3.70 4.09 -25.21
N LYS A 115 3.03 5.23 -24.97
CA LYS A 115 1.62 5.26 -24.64
C LYS A 115 0.78 4.66 -25.78
N SER A 116 -0.08 3.70 -25.44
CA SER A 116 -1.06 3.18 -26.38
C SER A 116 -2.19 4.20 -26.59
N ALA A 117 -2.63 4.37 -27.86
CA ALA A 117 -3.65 5.35 -28.20
C ALA A 117 -5.02 5.04 -27.58
N ASP A 118 -5.33 3.74 -27.42
CA ASP A 118 -6.66 3.27 -27.03
C ASP A 118 -6.73 2.75 -25.59
N SER A 119 -5.62 2.87 -24.81
CA SER A 119 -5.59 2.40 -23.44
C SER A 119 -6.09 3.45 -22.45
N LEU A 120 -6.70 2.97 -21.34
CA LEU A 120 -6.94 3.78 -20.16
C LEU A 120 -5.63 3.95 -19.39
N LEU A 121 -5.23 5.18 -19.13
CA LEU A 121 -4.00 5.50 -18.41
C LEU A 121 -4.29 5.92 -16.97
N PHE A 122 -3.69 5.22 -16.01
CA PHE A 122 -3.68 5.58 -14.58
C PHE A 122 -2.28 6.00 -14.17
N ASP A 123 -2.08 7.26 -13.86
CA ASP A 123 -0.83 7.74 -13.28
C ASP A 123 -0.96 7.78 -11.75
N THR A 124 -0.24 6.88 -11.09
CA THR A 124 -0.26 6.74 -9.62
C THR A 124 0.92 7.44 -8.94
N ARG A 125 1.73 8.16 -9.71
CA ARG A 125 2.85 8.93 -9.15
C ARG A 125 2.29 10.09 -8.32
N PRO A 126 2.97 10.46 -7.23
CA PRO A 126 2.57 11.63 -6.45
C PRO A 126 2.48 12.87 -7.35
N PRO A 127 1.41 13.67 -7.27
CA PRO A 127 1.33 14.92 -8.02
C PRO A 127 2.38 15.91 -7.52
N VAL A 128 2.75 16.86 -8.37
CA VAL A 128 3.56 18.00 -7.94
C VAL A 128 2.79 18.77 -6.87
N VAL A 129 3.40 18.91 -5.69
CA VAL A 129 2.78 19.61 -4.56
C VAL A 129 2.83 21.12 -4.84
N PRO A 130 1.69 21.81 -4.92
CA PRO A 130 1.67 23.26 -5.04
C PRO A 130 2.29 23.92 -3.80
N ASN A 131 2.93 25.09 -4.00
CA ASN A 131 3.64 25.80 -2.92
C ASN A 131 2.71 26.32 -1.81
N ASP A 132 1.41 26.40 -2.06
CA ASP A 132 0.37 26.86 -1.13
C ASP A 132 -0.34 25.71 -0.41
N CYS A 133 0.09 24.47 -0.61
CA CYS A 133 -0.47 23.32 0.08
C CYS A 133 0.12 23.12 1.47
N MET A 134 -0.74 22.73 2.42
CA MET A 134 -0.29 22.22 3.71
C MET A 134 0.19 20.77 3.55
N LEU A 135 1.37 20.49 4.11
CA LEU A 135 1.93 19.15 4.15
C LEU A 135 1.73 18.55 5.54
N GLN A 136 1.28 17.31 5.59
CA GLN A 136 1.22 16.54 6.82
C GLN A 136 2.42 15.58 6.87
N HIS A 137 3.26 15.75 7.88
CA HIS A 137 4.40 14.87 8.13
C HIS A 137 4.08 13.89 9.24
N PHE A 138 4.41 12.61 9.01
CA PHE A 138 4.30 11.56 10.01
C PHE A 138 5.68 11.01 10.34
N GLN A 139 5.90 10.77 11.63
CA GLN A 139 7.05 10.02 12.11
C GLN A 139 6.51 8.82 12.90
N GLY A 140 6.90 7.61 12.49
CA GLY A 140 6.55 6.37 13.17
C GLY A 140 7.76 5.77 13.86
N ILE A 141 7.53 5.11 15.00
CA ILE A 141 8.52 4.33 15.72
C ILE A 141 7.98 2.92 15.86
N GLU A 142 8.73 1.94 15.37
CA GLU A 142 8.43 0.52 15.62
C GLU A 142 9.17 0.07 16.88
N VAL A 143 8.43 -0.42 17.87
CA VAL A 143 8.99 -0.87 19.15
C VAL A 143 8.77 -2.37 19.29
N LYS A 144 9.86 -3.12 19.51
CA LYS A 144 9.78 -4.51 19.96
C LYS A 144 9.78 -4.55 21.48
N THR A 145 8.66 -4.91 22.07
CA THR A 145 8.57 -5.13 23.51
C THR A 145 9.04 -6.53 23.86
N LYS A 146 9.81 -6.67 24.93
CA LYS A 146 10.07 -8.00 25.53
C LYS A 146 8.81 -8.43 26.29
N PRO A 147 8.38 -9.71 26.19
CA PRO A 147 7.30 -10.21 27.03
C PRO A 147 7.66 -9.97 28.50
N VAL A 148 6.81 -9.25 29.22
CA VAL A 148 6.95 -9.09 30.66
C VAL A 148 6.14 -10.22 31.29
N SER A 149 6.86 -11.18 31.91
CA SER A 149 6.23 -12.18 32.73
C SER A 149 5.91 -11.54 34.09
N TYR A 150 4.65 -11.23 34.32
CA TYR A 150 4.19 -10.91 35.67
C TYR A 150 3.95 -12.24 36.40
N THR A 151 4.89 -12.62 37.24
CA THR A 151 4.60 -13.57 38.31
C THR A 151 3.79 -12.80 39.37
N HIS A 152 2.48 -13.02 39.41
CA HIS A 152 1.69 -12.61 40.55
C HIS A 152 2.11 -13.46 41.73
N LEU A 153 2.72 -12.83 42.74
CA LEU A 153 2.85 -13.34 44.09
C LEU A 153 1.49 -13.23 44.80
#